data_d6af3af80e5df4cd5164f91b219c1b34
#
_entry.id   d6af3af80e5df4cd5164f91b219c1b34
#
_cell.length_a   1.000
_cell.length_b   1.000
_cell.length_c   1.000
_cell.angle_alpha   90.00
_cell.angle_beta   90.00
_cell.angle_gamma   90.00
#
_symmetry.space_group_name_H-M   'P 1'
#
loop_
_entity.id
_entity.type
_entity.pdbx_description
1 polymer ?
#
loop_
_entity_poly.entity_id
_entity_poly.type
_entity_poly.pdbx_seq_one_letter_code
_entity_poly.pdbx_strand_id
1 'polypeptide(L)'
;SYNVKGRQILRQFSLSADSSERVGIIAPSGFGKTTLCKILSGYEAPQSGEVLLDGKPLSEYGAYCPVQMIWQHPEQAVNPRLRMKNVIEEGDRTAPELIEKLGIEPDWMNRFPTELSGGELQRFCIARALGQRTRFLLADEITTMLDLITQSQIWHFLIEETERRNIGMLVVSHSPELIKKVCTRVIELDK
;
A
#
# COMPACT_ATOMS: atom_id res chain seq x y z
N SER A 1 -7.98 -19.03 1.26
CA SER A 1 -9.32 -18.71 1.83
C SER A 1 -9.18 -17.97 3.15
N TYR A 2 -10.11 -17.12 3.46
CA TYR A 2 -10.12 -16.35 4.71
C TYR A 2 -11.55 -16.13 5.23
N ASN A 3 -11.78 -16.36 6.54
CA ASN A 3 -13.07 -16.21 7.18
C ASN A 3 -13.00 -15.18 8.33
N VAL A 4 -14.01 -14.34 8.45
CA VAL A 4 -14.21 -13.45 9.61
C VAL A 4 -15.56 -13.74 10.24
N LYS A 5 -15.58 -14.03 11.54
CA LYS A 5 -16.80 -14.37 12.31
C LYS A 5 -17.69 -15.42 11.62
N GLY A 6 -17.09 -16.48 11.07
CA GLY A 6 -17.80 -17.55 10.38
C GLY A 6 -18.26 -17.26 8.95
N ARG A 7 -18.06 -16.04 8.45
CA ARG A 7 -18.33 -15.67 7.05
C ARG A 7 -17.05 -15.77 6.23
N GLN A 8 -17.07 -16.59 5.18
CA GLN A 8 -15.95 -16.70 4.26
C GLN A 8 -15.87 -15.44 3.40
N ILE A 9 -14.75 -14.71 3.49
CA ILE A 9 -14.52 -13.45 2.78
C ILE A 9 -13.83 -13.72 1.45
N LEU A 10 -12.80 -14.58 1.43
CA LEU A 10 -12.06 -14.93 0.23
C LEU A 10 -12.17 -16.45 -0.02
N ARG A 11 -12.64 -16.84 -1.21
CA ARG A 11 -12.74 -18.25 -1.63
C ARG A 11 -11.77 -18.50 -2.77
N GLN A 12 -10.89 -19.52 -2.62
CA GLN A 12 -10.03 -20.05 -3.69
C GLN A 12 -9.48 -18.98 -4.65
N PHE A 13 -9.06 -17.84 -4.07
CA PHE A 13 -8.52 -16.74 -4.84
C PHE A 13 -7.04 -17.01 -5.11
N SER A 14 -6.66 -16.99 -6.38
CA SER A 14 -5.27 -17.06 -6.82
C SER A 14 -4.96 -15.86 -7.71
N LEU A 15 -3.85 -15.21 -7.44
CA LEU A 15 -3.37 -14.04 -8.16
C LEU A 15 -1.86 -14.18 -8.35
N SER A 16 -1.39 -13.86 -9.54
CA SER A 16 0.02 -13.61 -9.80
C SER A 16 0.19 -12.20 -10.36
N ALA A 17 1.27 -11.54 -10.02
CA ALA A 17 1.63 -10.23 -10.54
C ALA A 17 3.15 -10.12 -10.65
N ASP A 18 3.62 -9.52 -11.74
CA ASP A 18 5.03 -9.28 -11.98
C ASP A 18 5.46 -7.91 -11.44
N SER A 19 6.78 -7.73 -11.24
CA SER A 19 7.35 -6.47 -10.75
C SER A 19 7.13 -5.29 -11.71
N SER A 20 6.82 -5.52 -12.98
CA SER A 20 6.49 -4.48 -13.97
C SER A 20 5.01 -4.17 -14.05
N GLU A 21 4.15 -4.93 -13.34
CA GLU A 21 2.70 -4.77 -13.41
C GLU A 21 2.15 -3.86 -12.32
N ARG A 22 1.13 -3.11 -12.69
CA ARG A 22 0.20 -2.44 -11.79
C ARG A 22 -1.17 -3.10 -11.94
N VAL A 23 -1.49 -4.00 -11.00
CA VAL A 23 -2.73 -4.79 -11.02
C VAL A 23 -3.81 -4.05 -10.25
N GLY A 24 -4.90 -3.67 -10.91
CA GLY A 24 -6.07 -3.07 -10.29
C GLY A 24 -7.08 -4.12 -9.86
N ILE A 25 -7.63 -3.99 -8.66
CA ILE A 25 -8.75 -4.81 -8.20
C ILE A 25 -9.99 -3.94 -8.05
N ILE A 26 -11.04 -4.30 -8.78
CA ILE A 26 -12.39 -3.76 -8.65
C ILE A 26 -13.26 -4.83 -8.00
N ALA A 27 -13.87 -4.50 -6.88
CA ALA A 27 -14.80 -5.39 -6.20
C ALA A 27 -15.81 -4.58 -5.37
N PRO A 28 -17.02 -5.13 -5.14
CA PRO A 28 -18.02 -4.49 -4.29
C PRO A 28 -17.53 -4.21 -2.87
N SER A 29 -18.18 -3.26 -2.19
CA SER A 29 -17.92 -3.02 -0.76
C SER A 29 -18.19 -4.28 0.05
N GLY A 30 -17.33 -4.54 1.06
CA GLY A 30 -17.42 -5.73 1.91
C GLY A 30 -16.92 -7.02 1.26
N PHE A 31 -16.33 -6.97 0.06
CA PHE A 31 -15.71 -8.13 -0.59
C PHE A 31 -14.45 -8.64 0.14
N GLY A 32 -13.86 -7.83 1.01
CA GLY A 32 -12.63 -8.19 1.73
C GLY A 32 -11.34 -7.68 1.08
N LYS A 33 -11.41 -6.61 0.29
CA LYS A 33 -10.24 -6.01 -0.36
C LYS A 33 -9.12 -5.66 0.61
N THR A 34 -9.43 -4.96 1.70
CA THR A 34 -8.47 -4.64 2.76
C THR A 34 -7.91 -5.90 3.43
N THR A 35 -8.75 -6.92 3.65
CA THR A 35 -8.31 -8.21 4.18
C THR A 35 -7.33 -8.89 3.22
N LEU A 36 -7.61 -8.86 1.92
CA LEU A 36 -6.68 -9.35 0.91
C LEU A 36 -5.32 -8.62 0.98
N CYS A 37 -5.33 -7.28 1.04
CA CYS A 37 -4.11 -6.50 1.18
C CYS A 37 -3.34 -6.87 2.46
N LYS A 38 -4.02 -7.04 3.59
CA LYS A 38 -3.40 -7.46 4.85
C LYS A 38 -2.76 -8.85 4.78
N ILE A 39 -3.41 -9.81 4.11
CA ILE A 39 -2.87 -11.15 3.88
C ILE A 39 -1.63 -11.06 2.97
N LEU A 40 -1.72 -10.33 1.86
CA LEU A 40 -0.62 -10.18 0.91
C LEU A 40 0.59 -9.44 1.49
N SER A 41 0.41 -8.58 2.48
CA SER A 41 1.48 -7.87 3.19
C SER A 41 1.95 -8.58 4.48
N GLY A 42 1.38 -9.74 4.80
CA GLY A 42 1.77 -10.53 5.97
C GLY A 42 1.23 -10.01 7.31
N TYR A 43 0.34 -9.01 7.32
CA TYR A 43 -0.34 -8.56 8.55
C TYR A 43 -1.34 -9.60 9.08
N GLU A 44 -1.90 -10.41 8.19
CA GLU A 44 -2.82 -11.50 8.54
C GLU A 44 -2.41 -12.78 7.81
N ALA A 45 -2.44 -13.91 8.50
CA ALA A 45 -2.16 -15.20 7.88
C ALA A 45 -3.38 -15.72 7.11
N PRO A 46 -3.22 -16.29 5.90
CA PRO A 46 -4.31 -16.97 5.23
C PRO A 46 -4.71 -18.25 5.98
N GLN A 47 -6.00 -18.60 5.99
CA GLN A 47 -6.46 -19.86 6.58
C GLN A 47 -6.06 -21.08 5.74
N SER A 48 -5.91 -20.90 4.45
CA SER A 48 -5.39 -21.92 3.52
C SER A 48 -4.75 -21.23 2.33
N GLY A 49 -3.75 -21.88 1.72
CA GLY A 49 -2.91 -21.29 0.68
C GLY A 49 -1.74 -20.53 1.28
N GLU A 50 -0.99 -19.90 0.42
CA GLU A 50 0.25 -19.19 0.77
C GLU A 50 0.42 -17.93 -0.04
N VAL A 51 1.28 -17.03 0.41
CA VAL A 51 1.71 -15.83 -0.31
C VAL A 51 3.19 -15.97 -0.60
N LEU A 52 3.53 -15.96 -1.87
CA LEU A 52 4.90 -16.06 -2.35
C LEU A 52 5.35 -14.74 -2.97
N LEU A 53 6.58 -14.36 -2.70
CA LEU A 53 7.28 -13.33 -3.45
C LEU A 53 8.54 -13.96 -4.04
N ASP A 54 8.70 -13.90 -5.36
CA ASP A 54 9.78 -14.57 -6.12
C ASP A 54 9.88 -16.07 -5.81
N GLY A 55 8.75 -16.75 -5.67
CA GLY A 55 8.67 -18.18 -5.35
C GLY A 55 9.00 -18.54 -3.90
N LYS A 56 9.25 -17.54 -3.03
CA LYS A 56 9.61 -17.73 -1.64
C LYS A 56 8.47 -17.26 -0.72
N PRO A 57 8.05 -18.05 0.29
CA PRO A 57 7.05 -17.62 1.27
C PRO A 57 7.42 -16.31 1.98
N LEU A 58 6.45 -15.42 2.19
CA LEU A 58 6.70 -14.14 2.87
C LEU A 58 7.29 -14.32 4.28
N SER A 59 6.91 -15.39 4.99
CA SER A 59 7.44 -15.72 6.32
C SER A 59 8.95 -15.94 6.37
N GLU A 60 9.58 -16.22 5.22
CA GLU A 60 11.01 -16.45 5.12
C GLU A 60 11.84 -15.19 4.88
N TYR A 61 11.21 -14.02 4.70
CA TYR A 61 11.93 -12.76 4.49
C TYR A 61 12.42 -12.09 5.78
N GLY A 62 12.14 -12.69 6.95
CA GLY A 62 12.64 -12.22 8.24
C GLY A 62 11.88 -10.99 8.76
N ALA A 63 12.60 -10.08 9.45
CA ALA A 63 11.99 -8.94 10.15
C ALA A 63 11.40 -7.87 9.25
N TYR A 64 11.80 -7.79 7.97
CA TYR A 64 11.26 -6.83 7.02
C TYR A 64 10.52 -7.53 5.89
N CYS A 65 9.22 -7.27 5.79
CA CYS A 65 8.41 -7.75 4.67
C CYS A 65 8.64 -6.87 3.43
N PRO A 66 9.12 -7.41 2.30
CA PRO A 66 9.33 -6.61 1.09
C PRO A 66 8.03 -6.26 0.34
N VAL A 67 6.90 -6.80 0.78
CA VAL A 67 5.56 -6.40 0.33
C VAL A 67 5.00 -5.39 1.33
N GLN A 68 4.94 -4.13 0.93
CA GLN A 68 4.50 -3.03 1.79
C GLN A 68 3.08 -2.58 1.45
N MET A 69 2.31 -2.22 2.48
CA MET A 69 0.93 -1.75 2.33
C MET A 69 0.82 -0.26 2.69
N ILE A 70 0.23 0.51 1.79
CA ILE A 70 -0.24 1.86 2.07
C ILE A 70 -1.73 1.75 2.40
N TRP A 71 -2.10 2.24 3.57
CA TRP A 71 -3.44 2.12 4.12
C TRP A 71 -4.35 3.26 3.65
N GLN A 72 -5.64 2.96 3.54
CA GLN A 72 -6.69 3.96 3.28
C GLN A 72 -6.72 5.04 4.36
N HIS A 73 -6.53 4.64 5.62
CA HIS A 73 -6.54 5.48 6.80
C HIS A 73 -5.11 5.60 7.36
N PRO A 74 -4.34 6.63 6.98
CA PRO A 74 -2.95 6.77 7.39
C PRO A 74 -2.76 6.87 8.91
N GLU A 75 -3.75 7.42 9.64
CA GLU A 75 -3.73 7.50 11.10
C GLU A 75 -3.74 6.15 11.81
N GLN A 76 -4.22 5.10 11.13
CA GLN A 76 -4.19 3.72 11.64
C GLN A 76 -2.85 3.01 11.36
N ALA A 77 -2.06 3.57 10.47
CA ALA A 77 -0.79 2.98 10.04
C ALA A 77 0.43 3.48 10.82
N VAL A 78 0.26 4.50 11.67
CA VAL A 78 1.36 5.15 12.39
C VAL A 78 1.13 5.15 13.90
N ASN A 79 2.22 5.17 14.66
CA ASN A 79 2.14 5.35 16.11
C ASN A 79 1.91 6.86 16.42
N PRO A 80 0.75 7.25 17.00
CA PRO A 80 0.42 8.66 17.25
C PRO A 80 1.31 9.34 18.30
N ARG A 81 2.13 8.58 19.02
CA ARG A 81 3.06 9.07 20.05
C ARG A 81 4.46 9.37 19.52
N LEU A 82 4.73 9.03 18.26
CA LEU A 82 6.03 9.28 17.62
C LEU A 82 5.96 10.52 16.76
N ARG A 83 7.07 11.26 16.69
CA ARG A 83 7.26 12.32 15.68
C ARG A 83 7.46 11.70 14.30
N MET A 84 7.07 12.43 13.26
CA MET A 84 7.07 11.90 11.89
C MET A 84 8.45 11.43 11.41
N LYS A 85 9.52 12.05 11.84
CA LYS A 85 10.88 11.56 11.56
C LYS A 85 11.12 10.13 12.07
N ASN A 86 10.62 9.82 13.27
CA ASN A 86 10.76 8.48 13.84
C ASN A 86 9.81 7.49 13.17
N VAL A 87 8.62 7.93 12.72
CA VAL A 87 7.68 7.11 11.94
C VAL A 87 8.31 6.64 10.63
N ILE A 88 9.06 7.50 9.94
CA ILE A 88 9.79 7.10 8.72
C ILE A 88 10.89 6.08 9.06
N GLU A 89 11.59 6.27 10.17
CA GLU A 89 12.66 5.38 10.62
C GLU A 89 12.18 4.00 11.10
N GLU A 90 10.88 3.85 11.45
CA GLU A 90 10.29 2.53 11.76
C GLU A 90 10.28 1.57 10.56
N GLY A 91 10.32 2.10 9.36
CA GLY A 91 10.39 1.32 8.13
C GLY A 91 11.80 0.89 7.78
N ASP A 92 12.02 0.71 6.50
CA ASP A 92 13.35 0.58 5.94
C ASP A 92 13.90 1.98 5.60
N ARG A 93 15.19 2.06 5.28
CA ARG A 93 15.81 3.35 4.90
C ARG A 93 15.05 4.00 3.75
N THR A 94 14.51 5.18 4.00
CA THR A 94 13.88 6.03 2.99
C THR A 94 14.93 6.99 2.43
N ALA A 95 15.04 7.05 1.11
CA ALA A 95 15.98 7.97 0.47
C ALA A 95 15.54 9.43 0.66
N PRO A 96 16.45 10.38 0.98
CA PRO A 96 16.11 11.79 1.16
C PRO A 96 15.40 12.39 -0.06
N GLU A 97 15.80 11.99 -1.28
CA GLU A 97 15.21 12.45 -2.53
C GLU A 97 13.73 12.04 -2.66
N LEU A 98 13.34 10.94 -2.03
CA LEU A 98 11.96 10.47 -2.02
C LEU A 98 11.08 11.34 -1.11
N ILE A 99 11.63 11.82 0.00
CA ILE A 99 10.97 12.75 0.92
C ILE A 99 10.69 14.07 0.20
N GLU A 100 11.70 14.59 -0.51
CA GLU A 100 11.59 15.82 -1.29
C GLU A 100 10.56 15.69 -2.42
N LYS A 101 10.62 14.62 -3.21
CA LYS A 101 9.68 14.36 -4.31
C LYS A 101 8.23 14.19 -3.84
N LEU A 102 8.01 13.67 -2.64
CA LEU A 102 6.69 13.61 -2.02
C LEU A 102 6.21 14.96 -1.50
N GLY A 103 7.03 16.02 -1.56
CA GLY A 103 6.69 17.33 -1.04
C GLY A 103 6.48 17.33 0.48
N ILE A 104 7.28 16.52 1.20
CA ILE A 104 7.28 16.51 2.67
C ILE A 104 8.15 17.65 3.15
N GLU A 105 7.53 18.63 3.80
CA GLU A 105 8.22 19.80 4.31
C GLU A 105 9.09 19.47 5.54
N PRO A 106 10.30 20.08 5.66
CA PRO A 106 11.23 19.76 6.76
C PRO A 106 10.65 19.97 8.16
N ASP A 107 9.78 20.97 8.35
CA ASP A 107 9.16 21.26 9.64
C ASP A 107 8.13 20.19 10.04
N TRP A 108 7.52 19.47 9.09
CA TRP A 108 6.60 18.36 9.37
C TRP A 108 7.28 17.18 10.05
N MET A 109 8.59 17.00 9.82
CA MET A 109 9.37 15.90 10.43
C MET A 109 9.34 15.92 11.97
N ASN A 110 9.16 17.10 12.57
CA ASN A 110 9.11 17.26 14.01
C ASN A 110 7.70 17.25 14.58
N ARG A 111 6.66 17.20 13.75
CA ARG A 111 5.24 17.13 14.16
C ARG A 111 4.85 15.71 14.56
N PHE A 112 3.79 15.61 15.35
CA PHE A 112 3.10 14.35 15.61
C PHE A 112 2.05 14.09 14.51
N PRO A 113 1.64 12.83 14.28
CA PRO A 113 0.60 12.50 13.30
C PRO A 113 -0.69 13.33 13.42
N THR A 114 -1.11 13.66 14.64
CA THR A 114 -2.31 14.46 14.91
C THR A 114 -2.19 15.94 14.56
N GLU A 115 -0.99 16.41 14.25
CA GLU A 115 -0.70 17.80 13.85
C GLU A 115 -0.60 17.96 12.32
N LEU A 116 -0.85 16.89 11.59
CA LEU A 116 -0.81 16.85 10.11
C LEU A 116 -2.21 16.67 9.54
N SER A 117 -2.43 17.24 8.37
CA SER A 117 -3.61 16.93 7.55
C SER A 117 -3.54 15.48 7.03
N GLY A 118 -4.68 14.92 6.61
CA GLY A 118 -4.72 13.57 6.05
C GLY A 118 -3.79 13.40 4.84
N GLY A 119 -3.69 14.40 3.96
CA GLY A 119 -2.81 14.36 2.80
C GLY A 119 -1.34 14.44 3.16
N GLU A 120 -0.96 15.27 4.12
CA GLU A 120 0.41 15.34 4.65
C GLU A 120 0.80 14.02 5.30
N LEU A 121 -0.05 13.47 6.15
CA LEU A 121 0.20 12.17 6.81
C LEU A 121 0.30 11.02 5.79
N GLN A 122 -0.52 11.04 4.73
CA GLN A 122 -0.47 10.03 3.66
C GLN A 122 0.88 10.03 2.94
N ARG A 123 1.47 11.20 2.69
CA ARG A 123 2.81 11.32 2.09
C ARG A 123 3.89 10.63 2.93
N PHE A 124 3.83 10.74 4.25
CA PHE A 124 4.71 10.02 5.16
C PHE A 124 4.50 8.50 5.12
N CYS A 125 3.25 8.05 5.07
CA CYS A 125 2.93 6.62 4.95
C CYS A 125 3.45 6.04 3.63
N ILE A 126 3.36 6.79 2.53
CA ILE A 126 3.93 6.42 1.23
C ILE A 126 5.46 6.38 1.30
N ALA A 127 6.10 7.41 1.87
CA ALA A 127 7.56 7.44 2.03
C ALA A 127 8.08 6.22 2.81
N ARG A 128 7.42 5.88 3.93
CA ARG A 128 7.75 4.71 4.75
C ARG A 128 7.58 3.39 3.99
N ALA A 129 6.52 3.26 3.19
CA ALA A 129 6.25 2.05 2.42
C ALA A 129 7.23 1.85 1.25
N LEU A 130 7.85 2.92 0.76
CA LEU A 130 8.83 2.90 -0.35
C LEU A 130 10.28 2.78 0.12
N GLY A 131 10.54 2.09 1.24
CA GLY A 131 11.89 1.77 1.69
C GLY A 131 12.74 1.05 0.62
N GLN A 132 14.05 1.00 0.81
CA GLN A 132 14.99 0.46 -0.19
C GLN A 132 14.74 -1.01 -0.54
N ARG A 133 14.26 -1.82 0.42
CA ARG A 133 13.99 -3.25 0.23
C ARG A 133 12.58 -3.56 -0.26
N THR A 134 11.74 -2.54 -0.48
CA THR A 134 10.38 -2.75 -1.01
C THR A 134 10.44 -3.30 -2.43
N ARG A 135 9.76 -4.42 -2.67
CA ARG A 135 9.67 -5.14 -3.93
C ARG A 135 8.26 -5.11 -4.53
N PHE A 136 7.25 -5.00 -3.68
CA PHE A 136 5.86 -4.96 -4.10
C PHE A 136 5.07 -4.01 -3.20
N LEU A 137 4.15 -3.24 -3.78
CA LEU A 137 3.37 -2.22 -3.09
C LEU A 137 1.88 -2.53 -3.18
N LEU A 138 1.18 -2.47 -2.06
CA LEU A 138 -0.28 -2.63 -1.98
C LEU A 138 -0.89 -1.28 -1.64
N ALA A 139 -1.71 -0.74 -2.55
CA ALA A 139 -2.38 0.56 -2.39
C ALA A 139 -3.88 0.31 -2.15
N ASP A 140 -4.31 0.37 -0.87
CA ASP A 140 -5.70 0.15 -0.48
C ASP A 140 -6.45 1.48 -0.32
N GLU A 141 -7.12 1.91 -1.38
CA GLU A 141 -7.95 3.13 -1.44
C GLU A 141 -7.24 4.42 -0.96
N ILE A 142 -5.96 4.53 -1.23
CA ILE A 142 -5.00 5.45 -0.62
C ILE A 142 -5.26 6.94 -0.88
N THR A 143 -6.16 7.28 -1.80
CA THR A 143 -6.43 8.68 -2.17
C THR A 143 -7.89 9.10 -2.03
N THR A 144 -8.76 8.24 -1.50
CA THR A 144 -10.21 8.51 -1.38
C THR A 144 -10.55 9.74 -0.54
N MET A 145 -9.70 10.06 0.43
CA MET A 145 -9.90 11.20 1.35
C MET A 145 -9.19 12.48 0.91
N LEU A 146 -8.58 12.49 -0.28
CA LEU A 146 -7.75 13.59 -0.76
C LEU A 146 -8.46 14.37 -1.88
N ASP A 147 -8.12 15.65 -2.02
CA ASP A 147 -8.53 16.45 -3.15
C ASP A 147 -7.90 15.95 -4.46
N LEU A 148 -8.51 16.30 -5.60
CA LEU A 148 -8.12 15.79 -6.92
C LEU A 148 -6.68 16.15 -7.32
N ILE A 149 -6.16 17.29 -6.87
CA ILE A 149 -4.80 17.73 -7.20
C ILE A 149 -3.81 16.85 -6.45
N THR A 150 -4.01 16.69 -5.15
CA THR A 150 -3.17 15.82 -4.30
C THR A 150 -3.24 14.36 -4.76
N GLN A 151 -4.43 13.86 -5.14
CA GLN A 151 -4.57 12.53 -5.72
C GLN A 151 -3.71 12.36 -6.96
N SER A 152 -3.80 13.31 -7.91
CA SER A 152 -3.04 13.26 -9.16
C SER A 152 -1.53 13.27 -8.91
N GLN A 153 -1.06 14.10 -8.00
CA GLN A 153 0.36 14.18 -7.62
C GLN A 153 0.88 12.87 -7.04
N ILE A 154 0.12 12.28 -6.11
CA ILE A 154 0.48 11.00 -5.46
C ILE A 154 0.54 9.87 -6.47
N TRP A 155 -0.47 9.73 -7.34
CA TRP A 155 -0.47 8.65 -8.33
C TRP A 155 0.63 8.81 -9.38
N HIS A 156 0.89 10.05 -9.84
CA HIS A 156 1.99 10.32 -10.77
C HIS A 156 3.33 9.92 -10.15
N PHE A 157 3.59 10.36 -8.93
CA PHE A 157 4.78 9.99 -8.16
C PHE A 157 4.92 8.47 -7.99
N LEU A 158 3.84 7.76 -7.58
CA LEU A 158 3.87 6.32 -7.36
C LEU A 158 4.16 5.55 -8.65
N ILE A 159 3.57 5.97 -9.78
CA ILE A 159 3.82 5.35 -11.08
C ILE A 159 5.29 5.51 -11.47
N GLU A 160 5.82 6.72 -11.45
CA GLU A 160 7.22 6.99 -11.79
C GLU A 160 8.18 6.20 -10.89
N GLU A 161 7.97 6.22 -9.59
CA GLU A 161 8.87 5.60 -8.63
C GLU A 161 8.84 4.07 -8.72
N THR A 162 7.66 3.48 -8.89
CA THR A 162 7.52 2.02 -9.05
C THR A 162 8.10 1.52 -10.37
N GLU A 163 7.91 2.27 -11.46
CA GLU A 163 8.56 1.97 -12.76
C GLU A 163 10.08 2.07 -12.67
N ARG A 164 10.59 3.18 -12.12
CA ARG A 164 12.03 3.42 -11.97
C ARG A 164 12.73 2.31 -11.16
N ARG A 165 12.06 1.80 -10.12
CA ARG A 165 12.61 0.79 -9.20
C ARG A 165 12.20 -0.64 -9.54
N ASN A 166 11.40 -0.85 -10.58
CA ASN A 166 10.81 -2.14 -10.94
C ASN A 166 10.06 -2.78 -9.76
N ILE A 167 9.18 -2.00 -9.11
CA ILE A 167 8.32 -2.43 -8.00
C ILE A 167 6.94 -2.74 -8.57
N GLY A 168 6.46 -3.98 -8.38
CA GLY A 168 5.08 -4.34 -8.73
C GLY A 168 4.07 -3.65 -7.80
N MET A 169 2.86 -3.38 -8.28
CA MET A 169 1.85 -2.73 -7.48
C MET A 169 0.48 -3.40 -7.62
N LEU A 170 -0.21 -3.59 -6.50
CA LEU A 170 -1.63 -3.91 -6.45
C LEU A 170 -2.40 -2.67 -5.99
N VAL A 171 -3.37 -2.26 -6.78
CA VAL A 171 -4.20 -1.09 -6.50
C VAL A 171 -5.63 -1.52 -6.26
N VAL A 172 -6.14 -1.18 -5.09
CA VAL A 172 -7.55 -1.37 -4.74
C VAL A 172 -8.23 -0.01 -4.73
N SER A 173 -9.30 0.14 -5.48
CA SER A 173 -10.10 1.36 -5.50
C SER A 173 -11.55 1.09 -5.89
N HIS A 174 -12.44 1.94 -5.38
CA HIS A 174 -13.85 1.99 -5.81
C HIS A 174 -14.05 2.75 -7.12
N SER A 175 -13.04 3.49 -7.60
CA SER A 175 -13.11 4.25 -8.85
C SER A 175 -12.57 3.43 -10.03
N PRO A 176 -13.44 2.91 -10.92
CA PRO A 176 -13.00 2.22 -12.12
C PRO A 176 -12.19 3.13 -13.05
N GLU A 177 -12.45 4.43 -13.04
CA GLU A 177 -11.75 5.42 -13.85
C GLU A 177 -10.29 5.58 -13.40
N LEU A 178 -10.07 5.63 -12.08
CA LEU A 178 -8.73 5.66 -11.50
C LEU A 178 -7.96 4.37 -11.86
N ILE A 179 -8.58 3.21 -11.63
CA ILE A 179 -7.98 1.91 -11.93
C ILE A 179 -7.55 1.82 -13.40
N LYS A 180 -8.42 2.23 -14.34
CA LYS A 180 -8.11 2.24 -15.77
C LYS A 180 -6.94 3.17 -16.15
N LYS A 181 -6.75 4.26 -15.40
CA LYS A 181 -5.65 5.22 -15.66
C LYS A 181 -4.31 4.77 -15.07
N VAL A 182 -4.35 4.12 -13.89
CA VAL A 182 -3.16 3.80 -13.11
C VAL A 182 -2.64 2.40 -13.41
N CYS A 183 -3.53 1.44 -13.66
CA CYS A 183 -3.19 0.02 -13.72
C CYS A 183 -2.93 -0.46 -15.14
N THR A 184 -2.00 -1.40 -15.27
CA THR A 184 -1.68 -2.08 -16.54
C THR A 184 -2.58 -3.29 -16.79
N ARG A 185 -3.13 -3.88 -15.73
CA ARG A 185 -4.08 -5.00 -15.75
C ARG A 185 -5.17 -4.80 -14.71
N VAL A 186 -6.39 -5.17 -15.02
CA VAL A 186 -7.54 -5.06 -14.12
C VAL A 186 -8.15 -6.44 -13.87
N ILE A 187 -8.49 -6.69 -12.61
CA ILE A 187 -9.21 -7.88 -12.17
C ILE A 187 -10.51 -7.43 -11.52
N GLU A 188 -11.62 -7.88 -12.07
CA GLU A 188 -12.94 -7.66 -11.51
C GLU A 188 -13.31 -8.88 -10.68
N LEU A 189 -13.66 -8.66 -9.41
CA LEU A 189 -14.08 -9.72 -8.51
C LEU A 189 -15.58 -9.59 -8.27
N ASP A 190 -16.32 -10.54 -8.82
CA ASP A 190 -17.76 -10.69 -8.61
C ASP A 190 -18.06 -11.57 -7.37
N LYS A 191 -19.27 -11.41 -6.81
CA LYS A 191 -19.72 -12.17 -5.63
C LYS A 191 -20.01 -13.62 -5.96
#